data_2603a5f7525d57dd7e0cf4a936a0b8f4
#
_entry.id   2603a5f7525d57dd7e0cf4a936a0b8f4
#
_cell.length_a   1.000
_cell.length_b   1.000
_cell.length_c   1.000
_cell.angle_alpha   90.00
_cell.angle_beta   90.00
_cell.angle_gamma   90.00
#
_symmetry.space_group_name_H-M   'P 1'
#
loop_
_entity.id
_entity.type
_entity.pdbx_description
1 polymer ?
#
loop_
_entity_poly.entity_id
_entity_poly.type
_entity_poly.pdbx_seq_one_letter_code
_entity_poly.pdbx_strand_id
1 'polypeptide(L)'
;MVDRNVHVDADEIDLIVREGRSLVAVEVKCSTSGGDPLEAVDDAKFGRLVRAVVGHHDRIDRIDLVAVRTTPELVELRWLRGVW
;
A
#
# COMPACT_ATOMS: atom_id res chain seq x y z
N MET A 1 6.21 -8.77 -8.69
CA MET A 1 5.69 -8.96 -7.30
C MET A 1 6.54 -9.99 -6.59
N VAL A 2 6.98 -9.69 -5.38
CA VAL A 2 7.75 -10.60 -4.56
C VAL A 2 6.83 -11.42 -3.66
N ASP A 3 5.84 -10.75 -3.04
CA ASP A 3 4.91 -11.41 -2.14
C ASP A 3 3.62 -10.59 -2.01
N ARG A 4 2.56 -11.20 -1.49
CA ARG A 4 1.27 -10.55 -1.28
C ARG A 4 0.64 -11.02 0.01
N ASN A 5 -0.22 -10.17 0.60
CA ASN A 5 -0.93 -10.45 1.83
C ASN A 5 0.02 -10.93 2.93
N VAL A 6 1.10 -10.16 3.12
CA VAL A 6 2.17 -10.52 4.05
C VAL A 6 1.77 -10.11 5.46
N HIS A 7 1.73 -11.07 6.37
CA HIS A 7 1.42 -10.81 7.77
C HIS A 7 2.70 -10.57 8.57
N VAL A 8 2.71 -9.49 9.35
CA VAL A 8 3.77 -9.17 10.29
C VAL A 8 3.09 -8.93 11.64
N ASP A 9 3.17 -9.90 12.54
CA ASP A 9 2.40 -9.92 13.79
C ASP A 9 0.90 -9.78 13.51
N ALA A 10 0.25 -8.73 14.02
CA ALA A 10 -1.17 -8.47 13.81
C ALA A 10 -1.46 -7.58 12.59
N ASP A 11 -0.43 -7.15 11.89
CA ASP A 11 -0.54 -6.22 10.77
C ASP A 11 -0.34 -6.93 9.44
N GLU A 12 -0.74 -6.30 8.33
CA GLU A 12 -0.65 -6.88 7.00
C GLU A 12 -0.11 -5.86 6.01
N ILE A 13 0.75 -6.35 5.09
CA ILE A 13 1.23 -5.60 3.94
C ILE A 13 0.55 -6.21 2.70
N ASP A 14 -0.14 -5.38 1.91
CA ASP A 14 -0.89 -5.88 0.75
C ASP A 14 0.02 -6.53 -0.29
N LEU A 15 1.06 -5.82 -0.70
CA LEU A 15 2.02 -6.30 -1.70
C LEU A 15 3.43 -5.90 -1.30
N ILE A 16 4.38 -6.76 -1.63
CA ILE A 16 5.80 -6.42 -1.65
C ILE A 16 6.28 -6.62 -3.08
N VAL A 17 6.88 -5.59 -3.65
CA VAL A 17 7.40 -5.62 -5.01
C VAL A 17 8.88 -5.27 -5.01
N ARG A 18 9.57 -5.72 -6.03
CA ARG A 18 10.97 -5.36 -6.25
C ARG A 18 11.06 -4.36 -7.39
N GLU A 19 11.76 -3.27 -7.16
CA GLU A 19 12.10 -2.29 -8.17
C GLU A 19 13.61 -2.08 -8.12
N GLY A 20 14.31 -2.58 -9.14
CA GLY A 20 15.77 -2.59 -9.08
C GLY A 20 16.26 -3.42 -7.90
N ARG A 21 17.01 -2.76 -7.00
CA ARG A 21 17.52 -3.38 -5.77
C ARG A 21 16.65 -3.09 -4.55
N SER A 22 15.57 -2.33 -4.75
CA SER A 22 14.71 -1.91 -3.65
C SER A 22 13.54 -2.87 -3.48
N LEU A 23 13.19 -3.15 -2.23
CA LEU A 23 11.92 -3.76 -1.88
C LEU A 23 10.95 -2.65 -1.48
N VAL A 24 9.74 -2.71 -2.02
CA VAL A 24 8.72 -1.69 -1.85
C VAL A 24 7.47 -2.33 -1.30
N ALA A 25 6.97 -1.83 -0.18
CA ALA A 25 5.65 -2.20 0.32
C ALA A 25 4.61 -1.35 -0.40
N VAL A 26 3.61 -1.98 -0.97
CA VAL A 26 2.53 -1.30 -1.70
C VAL A 26 1.21 -1.54 -0.97
N GLU A 27 0.57 -0.45 -0.57
CA GLU A 27 -0.76 -0.47 0.01
C GLU A 27 -1.76 -0.08 -1.07
N VAL A 28 -2.78 -0.91 -1.27
CA VAL A 28 -3.80 -0.70 -2.30
C VAL A 28 -5.09 -0.26 -1.62
N LYS A 29 -5.64 0.88 -2.07
CA LYS A 29 -6.92 1.40 -1.61
C LYS A 29 -7.87 1.50 -2.78
N CYS A 30 -9.08 0.99 -2.60
CA CYS A 30 -10.11 0.99 -3.63
C CYS A 30 -11.35 1.75 -3.17
N SER A 31 -11.99 2.43 -4.11
CA SER A 31 -13.30 3.06 -3.90
C SER A 31 -14.17 2.81 -5.12
N THR A 32 -15.41 2.42 -4.87
CA THR A 32 -16.44 2.23 -5.92
C THR A 32 -17.54 3.28 -5.83
N SER A 33 -17.49 4.15 -4.83
CA SER A 33 -18.57 5.10 -4.52
C SER A 33 -18.30 6.52 -5.03
N GLY A 34 -17.22 6.72 -5.80
CA GLY A 34 -16.86 8.02 -6.33
C GLY A 34 -16.04 8.89 -5.37
N GLY A 35 -15.86 8.48 -4.13
CA GLY A 35 -14.99 9.17 -3.18
C GLY A 35 -13.52 8.94 -3.48
N ASP A 36 -12.65 9.74 -2.88
CA ASP A 36 -11.20 9.56 -3.01
C ASP A 36 -10.74 8.41 -2.10
N PRO A 37 -10.17 7.32 -2.64
CA PRO A 37 -9.71 6.19 -1.83
C PRO A 37 -8.64 6.59 -0.81
N LEU A 38 -7.86 7.65 -1.08
CA LEU A 38 -6.81 8.11 -0.17
C LEU A 38 -7.36 8.74 1.10
N GLU A 39 -8.60 9.20 1.11
CA GLU A 39 -9.25 9.71 2.31
C GLU A 39 -9.51 8.62 3.36
N ALA A 40 -9.48 7.36 2.96
CA ALA A 40 -9.63 6.23 3.87
C ALA A 40 -8.33 5.88 4.61
N VAL A 41 -7.21 6.51 4.25
CA VAL A 41 -5.90 6.28 4.88
C VAL A 41 -5.74 7.30 5.99
N ASP A 42 -5.93 6.88 7.23
CA ASP A 42 -5.71 7.72 8.40
C ASP A 42 -4.36 7.43 9.06
N ASP A 43 -3.97 8.28 10.03
CA ASP A 43 -2.69 8.15 10.71
C ASP A 43 -2.53 6.82 11.44
N ALA A 44 -3.60 6.31 12.02
CA ALA A 44 -3.56 5.03 12.74
C ALA A 44 -3.32 3.86 11.79
N LYS A 45 -3.99 3.86 10.64
CA LYS A 45 -3.80 2.83 9.62
C LYS A 45 -2.41 2.90 9.01
N PHE A 46 -1.94 4.11 8.72
CA PHE A 46 -0.60 4.31 8.19
C PHE A 46 0.47 3.88 9.20
N GLY A 47 0.27 4.19 10.47
CA GLY A 47 1.18 3.78 11.55
C GLY A 47 1.28 2.25 11.66
N ARG A 48 0.17 1.53 11.47
CA ARG A 48 0.21 0.06 11.44
C ARG A 48 0.98 -0.47 10.24
N LEU A 49 0.83 0.15 9.09
CA LEU A 49 1.58 -0.23 7.89
C LEU A 49 3.08 -0.01 8.09
N VAL A 50 3.48 1.14 8.63
CA VAL A 50 4.89 1.43 8.96
C VAL A 50 5.43 0.39 9.93
N ARG A 51 4.66 0.04 10.96
CA ARG A 51 5.07 -0.98 11.93
C ARG A 51 5.29 -2.34 11.28
N ALA A 52 4.40 -2.74 10.36
CA ALA A 52 4.56 -3.98 9.61
C ALA A 52 5.82 -3.97 8.74
N VAL A 53 6.08 -2.84 8.07
CA VAL A 53 7.25 -2.66 7.23
C VAL A 53 8.54 -2.75 8.03
N VAL A 54 8.59 -2.08 9.18
CA VAL A 54 9.76 -2.12 10.06
C VAL A 54 9.98 -3.51 10.64
N GLY A 55 8.90 -4.22 10.95
CA GLY A 55 8.98 -5.57 11.52
C GLY A 55 9.21 -6.70 10.52
N HIS A 56 9.17 -6.41 9.21
CA HIS A 56 9.38 -7.43 8.18
C HIS A 56 10.83 -7.96 8.22
N HIS A 57 11.00 -9.27 7.95
CA HIS A 57 12.31 -9.92 8.05
C HIS A 57 13.33 -9.41 7.01
N ASP A 58 12.86 -8.98 5.83
CA ASP A 58 13.70 -8.31 4.85
C ASP A 58 13.56 -6.80 5.00
N ARG A 59 14.63 -6.07 4.64
CA ARG A 59 14.56 -4.61 4.65
C ARG A 59 13.66 -4.11 3.52
N ILE A 60 12.60 -3.39 3.88
CA ILE A 60 11.73 -2.70 2.93
C ILE A 60 12.18 -1.24 2.86
N ASP A 61 12.46 -0.77 1.65
CA ASP A 61 13.13 0.51 1.42
C ASP A 61 12.17 1.69 1.35
N ARG A 62 10.92 1.45 0.92
CA ARG A 62 9.92 2.51 0.88
C ARG A 62 8.51 1.93 0.87
N ILE A 63 7.53 2.80 1.12
CA ILE A 63 6.11 2.49 1.02
C ILE A 63 5.52 3.31 -0.12
N ASP A 64 4.78 2.66 -1.01
CA ASP A 64 3.99 3.29 -2.04
C ASP A 64 2.50 3.06 -1.75
N LEU A 65 1.66 4.03 -2.15
CA LEU A 65 0.21 3.88 -2.11
C LEU A 65 -0.33 3.82 -3.53
N VAL A 66 -1.22 2.88 -3.80
CA VAL A 66 -1.96 2.80 -5.05
C VAL A 66 -3.44 3.00 -4.75
N ALA A 67 -4.02 4.04 -5.32
CA ALA A 67 -5.44 4.34 -5.18
C ALA A 67 -6.17 3.96 -6.46
N VAL A 68 -7.19 3.12 -6.33
CA VAL A 68 -8.02 2.69 -7.46
C VAL A 68 -9.44 3.18 -7.21
N ARG A 69 -9.95 3.96 -8.15
CA ARG A 69 -11.34 4.43 -8.11
C ARG A 69 -12.07 3.93 -9.34
N THR A 70 -13.18 3.25 -9.13
CA THR A 70 -14.01 2.74 -10.22
C THR A 70 -15.37 3.43 -10.23
N THR A 71 -15.79 3.83 -11.41
CA THR A 71 -17.15 4.32 -11.67
C THR A 71 -17.75 3.51 -12.83
N PRO A 72 -19.06 3.63 -13.13
CA PRO A 72 -19.63 2.93 -14.28
C PRO A 72 -18.94 3.26 -15.61
N GLU A 73 -18.28 4.44 -15.71
CA GLU A 73 -17.69 4.90 -16.96
C GLU A 73 -16.18 4.66 -17.05
N LEU A 74 -15.48 4.57 -15.90
CA LEU A 74 -14.02 4.52 -15.94
C LEU A 74 -13.41 3.89 -14.70
N VAL A 75 -12.12 3.55 -14.83
CA VAL A 75 -11.25 3.17 -13.73
C VAL A 75 -10.11 4.18 -13.69
N GLU A 76 -9.91 4.81 -12.53
CA GLU A 76 -8.79 5.70 -12.29
C GLU A 76 -7.79 5.02 -11.36
N LEU A 77 -6.52 5.13 -11.69
CA LEU A 77 -5.44 4.60 -10.86
C LEU A 77 -4.42 5.70 -10.60
N ARG A 78 -4.09 5.92 -9.32
CA ARG A 78 -3.03 6.84 -8.90
C ARG A 78 -2.02 6.07 -8.09
N TRP A 79 -0.75 6.28 -8.41
CA TRP A 79 0.36 5.67 -7.71
C TRP A 79 1.18 6.76 -7.03
N LEU A 80 1.23 6.73 -5.71
CA LEU A 80 2.00 7.66 -4.90
C LEU A 80 3.26 6.95 -4.41
N ARG A 81 4.40 7.32 -4.96
CA ARG A 81 5.68 6.71 -4.64
C ARG A 81 6.31 7.36 -3.42
N GLY A 82 6.88 6.54 -2.56
CA GLY A 82 7.72 7.02 -1.48
C GLY A 82 6.98 7.86 -0.45
N VAL A 83 5.80 7.43 -0.03
CA VAL A 83 5.07 8.10 1.04
C VAL A 83 5.70 7.88 2.42
N TRP A 84 6.64 6.96 2.47
CA TRP A 84 7.48 6.73 3.66
C TRP A 84 8.81 6.15 3.23
#